data_9d92a149e2287cbfd7eade7906fc99a4
#
_entry.id   9d92a149e2287cbfd7eade7906fc99a4
#
_cell.length_a   1.000
_cell.length_b   1.000
_cell.length_c   1.000
_cell.angle_alpha   90.00
_cell.angle_beta   90.00
_cell.angle_gamma   90.00
#
_symmetry.space_group_name_H-M   'P 1'
#
loop_
_entity.id
_entity.type
_entity.pdbx_description
1 polymer ?
#
loop_
_entity_poly.entity_id
_entity_poly.type
_entity_poly.pdbx_seq_one_letter_code
_entity_poly.pdbx_strand_id
1 'polypeptide(L)'
;YRLKKVIPVAGRQGIAVDKDYYYVSDTKVLYKYDKEGNMLMKNDQPFQHPEIANHFGDIDVYNGEIYCGVEKFEYGRGYNIAVSVYDAETLKWKRDLPWCPESGQVEVSGLAVDRDKNMVWMSDWVDSRYVYCYSLETGKYYTKMQCRPTPYWCQGIFIADGKMLFTSDDGESLYQIPDNIYIADITEVPYTGLKEGVEPVRDTPFSVKLDKSGKVVTRKGSIAAGAKAGKVELFREMSDFRRAGEIEGLSIDPVNDDLVVLNNRGTLIVLGMSQGPFAEEGYTGEI
;
A
#
# COMPACT_ATOMS: atom_id res chain seq x y z
N TYR A 1 15.44 -12.19 3.65
CA TYR A 1 14.18 -12.91 3.93
C TYR A 1 14.15 -14.24 3.17
N ARG A 2 13.79 -15.32 3.85
CA ARG A 2 13.61 -16.66 3.28
C ARG A 2 12.22 -17.19 3.61
N LEU A 3 11.69 -18.07 2.76
CA LEU A 3 10.40 -18.70 3.00
C LEU A 3 10.40 -19.45 4.35
N LYS A 4 9.48 -19.09 5.22
CA LYS A 4 9.29 -19.65 6.55
C LYS A 4 7.98 -20.45 6.64
N LYS A 5 6.89 -19.90 6.11
CA LYS A 5 5.56 -20.49 6.21
C LYS A 5 4.70 -20.08 5.01
N VAL A 6 3.80 -20.94 4.61
CA VAL A 6 2.74 -20.70 3.63
C VAL A 6 1.40 -21.01 4.28
N ILE A 7 0.48 -20.05 4.25
CA ILE A 7 -0.82 -20.16 4.94
C ILE A 7 -1.94 -19.94 3.92
N PRO A 8 -2.81 -20.93 3.67
CA PRO A 8 -4.01 -20.71 2.86
C PRO A 8 -4.97 -19.73 3.56
N VAL A 9 -5.51 -18.77 2.80
CA VAL A 9 -6.51 -17.81 3.27
C VAL A 9 -7.61 -17.61 2.23
N ALA A 10 -8.75 -17.07 2.64
CA ALA A 10 -9.88 -16.87 1.73
C ALA A 10 -9.80 -15.55 0.95
N GLY A 11 -9.09 -14.53 1.47
CA GLY A 11 -8.98 -13.22 0.83
C GLY A 11 -7.85 -13.13 -0.19
N ARG A 12 -7.85 -12.07 -1.00
CA ARG A 12 -6.92 -11.90 -2.12
C ARG A 12 -6.67 -10.45 -2.53
N GLN A 13 -6.84 -9.47 -1.64
CA GLN A 13 -6.57 -8.06 -1.95
C GLN A 13 -5.51 -7.48 -1.01
N GLY A 14 -5.76 -7.43 0.28
CA GLY A 14 -4.85 -6.82 1.23
C GLY A 14 -4.58 -7.68 2.45
N ILE A 15 -3.49 -7.39 3.12
CA ILE A 15 -3.05 -8.06 4.35
C ILE A 15 -2.59 -7.05 5.40
N ALA A 16 -3.10 -7.16 6.61
CA ALA A 16 -2.59 -6.46 7.77
C ALA A 16 -2.22 -7.44 8.87
N VAL A 17 -1.18 -7.11 9.64
CA VAL A 17 -0.65 -8.00 10.69
C VAL A 17 -0.50 -7.21 11.98
N ASP A 18 -1.13 -7.68 13.05
CA ASP A 18 -0.81 -7.25 14.41
C ASP A 18 -0.06 -8.35 15.17
N LYS A 19 0.15 -8.15 16.46
CA LYS A 19 0.89 -9.13 17.27
C LYS A 19 0.21 -10.51 17.35
N ASP A 20 -1.12 -10.55 17.27
CA ASP A 20 -1.93 -11.73 17.55
C ASP A 20 -2.61 -12.33 16.31
N TYR A 21 -2.87 -11.50 15.27
CA TYR A 21 -3.75 -11.87 14.17
C TYR A 21 -3.22 -11.45 12.79
N TYR A 22 -3.73 -12.14 11.76
CA TYR A 22 -3.74 -11.70 10.38
C TYR A 22 -5.14 -11.20 10.01
N TYR A 23 -5.22 -10.08 9.32
CA TYR A 23 -6.44 -9.55 8.71
C TYR A 23 -6.27 -9.56 7.21
N VAL A 24 -7.23 -10.11 6.48
CA VAL A 24 -7.14 -10.26 5.03
C VAL A 24 -8.40 -9.69 4.40
N SER A 25 -8.27 -8.85 3.39
CA SER A 25 -9.40 -8.42 2.57
C SER A 25 -9.50 -9.28 1.31
N ASP A 26 -10.74 -9.52 0.90
CA ASP A 26 -11.11 -9.92 -0.45
C ASP A 26 -11.87 -8.74 -1.08
N THR A 27 -12.23 -8.82 -2.33
CA THR A 27 -13.00 -7.78 -3.04
C THR A 27 -14.17 -7.21 -2.22
N LYS A 28 -14.88 -8.04 -1.45
CA LYS A 28 -16.09 -7.65 -0.68
C LYS A 28 -16.20 -8.29 0.70
N VAL A 29 -15.14 -8.88 1.20
CA VAL A 29 -15.16 -9.57 2.49
C VAL A 29 -13.92 -9.22 3.28
N LEU A 30 -14.06 -9.07 4.58
CA LEU A 30 -12.94 -8.90 5.51
C LEU A 30 -12.85 -10.12 6.42
N TYR A 31 -11.64 -10.66 6.58
CA TYR A 31 -11.37 -11.87 7.36
C TYR A 31 -10.36 -11.61 8.49
N LYS A 32 -10.49 -12.37 9.56
CA LYS A 32 -9.55 -12.42 10.68
C LYS A 32 -9.09 -13.85 10.92
N TYR A 33 -7.77 -14.03 11.03
CA TYR A 33 -7.12 -15.33 11.27
C TYR A 33 -6.20 -15.26 12.48
N ASP A 34 -6.01 -16.38 13.16
CA ASP A 34 -4.89 -16.53 14.11
C ASP A 34 -3.55 -16.68 13.37
N LYS A 35 -2.45 -16.72 14.12
CA LYS A 35 -1.10 -16.87 13.55
C LYS A 35 -0.83 -18.27 12.99
N GLU A 36 -1.66 -19.24 13.29
CA GLU A 36 -1.64 -20.60 12.74
C GLU A 36 -2.35 -20.67 11.38
N GLY A 37 -3.17 -19.68 11.04
CA GLY A 37 -3.95 -19.61 9.81
C GLY A 37 -5.37 -20.14 9.93
N ASN A 38 -5.88 -20.31 11.15
CA ASN A 38 -7.28 -20.67 11.37
C ASN A 38 -8.16 -19.42 11.25
N MET A 39 -9.21 -19.48 10.44
CA MET A 39 -10.19 -18.39 10.33
C MET A 39 -10.99 -18.27 11.62
N LEU A 40 -10.91 -17.12 12.26
CA LEU A 40 -11.64 -16.81 13.49
C LEU A 40 -12.95 -16.09 13.21
N MET A 41 -12.95 -15.20 12.22
CA MET A 41 -14.09 -14.33 11.91
C MET A 41 -14.07 -13.89 10.45
N LYS A 42 -15.26 -13.59 9.92
CA LYS A 42 -15.43 -12.87 8.65
C LYS A 42 -16.54 -11.83 8.75
N ASN A 43 -16.43 -10.78 7.98
CA ASN A 43 -17.49 -9.84 7.68
C ASN A 43 -17.73 -9.88 6.16
N ASP A 44 -18.86 -10.47 5.74
CA ASP A 44 -19.26 -10.61 4.33
C ASP A 44 -20.26 -9.53 3.87
N GLN A 45 -20.55 -8.55 4.72
CA GLN A 45 -21.31 -7.34 4.41
C GLN A 45 -20.60 -6.11 4.99
N PRO A 46 -19.34 -5.85 4.57
CA PRO A 46 -18.51 -4.84 5.22
C PRO A 46 -18.91 -3.40 4.85
N PHE A 47 -19.44 -3.20 3.63
CA PHE A 47 -19.71 -1.85 3.14
C PHE A 47 -20.94 -1.26 3.75
N GLN A 48 -20.78 -0.11 4.43
CA GLN A 48 -21.90 0.65 4.98
C GLN A 48 -22.82 1.17 3.86
N HIS A 49 -22.25 1.48 2.70
CA HIS A 49 -22.93 2.03 1.54
C HIS A 49 -22.58 1.21 0.27
N PRO A 50 -23.19 0.01 0.09
CA PRO A 50 -22.84 -0.89 -1.01
C PRO A 50 -23.22 -0.33 -2.39
N GLU A 51 -24.06 0.69 -2.47
CA GLU A 51 -24.38 1.39 -3.71
C GLU A 51 -23.23 2.25 -4.23
N ILE A 52 -22.34 2.72 -3.33
CA ILE A 52 -21.19 3.57 -3.68
C ILE A 52 -19.83 2.93 -3.39
N ALA A 53 -19.81 1.70 -2.86
CA ALA A 53 -18.60 0.94 -2.60
C ALA A 53 -18.81 -0.53 -2.93
N ASN A 54 -17.87 -1.16 -3.65
CA ASN A 54 -17.97 -2.56 -4.04
C ASN A 54 -16.63 -3.31 -4.05
N HIS A 55 -15.54 -2.62 -3.64
CA HIS A 55 -14.20 -3.14 -3.76
C HIS A 55 -13.33 -2.67 -2.59
N PHE A 56 -12.60 -3.61 -1.99
CA PHE A 56 -11.46 -3.35 -1.13
C PHE A 56 -10.17 -3.36 -1.93
N GLY A 57 -9.28 -2.43 -1.66
CA GLY A 57 -7.86 -2.57 -1.94
C GLY A 57 -7.11 -3.16 -0.74
N ASP A 58 -5.87 -2.71 -0.57
CA ASP A 58 -5.01 -3.12 0.54
C ASP A 58 -5.50 -2.56 1.89
N ILE A 59 -4.99 -3.15 2.97
CA ILE A 59 -5.40 -2.84 4.34
C ILE A 59 -4.20 -2.73 5.28
N ASP A 60 -4.33 -1.95 6.33
CA ASP A 60 -3.36 -1.91 7.43
C ASP A 60 -4.08 -1.89 8.79
N VAL A 61 -3.40 -2.29 9.86
CA VAL A 61 -3.95 -2.32 11.22
C VAL A 61 -3.12 -1.45 12.16
N TYR A 62 -3.80 -0.58 12.90
CA TYR A 62 -3.18 0.30 13.87
C TYR A 62 -4.12 0.66 15.00
N ASN A 63 -3.64 0.61 16.24
CA ASN A 63 -4.41 0.96 17.45
C ASN A 63 -5.77 0.26 17.57
N GLY A 64 -5.85 -1.03 17.20
CA GLY A 64 -7.08 -1.81 17.28
C GLY A 64 -8.11 -1.46 16.19
N GLU A 65 -7.71 -0.75 15.17
CA GLU A 65 -8.52 -0.41 13.99
C GLU A 65 -7.86 -0.94 12.70
N ILE A 66 -8.69 -1.43 11.78
CA ILE A 66 -8.27 -1.83 10.44
C ILE A 66 -8.65 -0.70 9.48
N TYR A 67 -7.67 -0.20 8.77
CA TYR A 67 -7.81 0.83 7.74
C TYR A 67 -7.84 0.13 6.39
N CYS A 68 -8.89 0.31 5.62
CA CYS A 68 -9.11 -0.36 4.35
C CYS A 68 -9.28 0.66 3.23
N GLY A 69 -8.53 0.53 2.14
CA GLY A 69 -8.84 1.21 0.90
C GLY A 69 -10.17 0.70 0.35
N VAL A 70 -11.11 1.60 0.07
CA VAL A 70 -12.45 1.26 -0.42
C VAL A 70 -12.84 2.16 -1.57
N GLU A 71 -13.47 1.56 -2.58
CA GLU A 71 -13.95 2.30 -3.74
C GLU A 71 -15.15 1.63 -4.40
N LYS A 72 -15.77 2.33 -5.32
CA LYS A 72 -16.64 1.78 -6.34
C LYS A 72 -15.79 1.50 -7.58
N PHE A 73 -15.35 0.27 -7.76
CA PHE A 73 -14.55 -0.11 -8.92
C PHE A 73 -15.45 -0.52 -10.07
N GLU A 74 -15.38 0.22 -11.18
CA GLU A 74 -16.14 -0.03 -12.38
C GLU A 74 -15.31 0.34 -13.61
N TYR A 75 -15.33 -0.52 -14.64
CA TYR A 75 -14.64 -0.28 -15.91
C TYR A 75 -13.15 0.06 -15.80
N GLY A 76 -12.45 -0.56 -14.83
CA GLY A 76 -11.02 -0.35 -14.62
C GLY A 76 -10.67 0.96 -13.91
N ARG A 77 -11.62 1.57 -13.21
CA ARG A 77 -11.44 2.82 -12.47
C ARG A 77 -12.18 2.80 -11.15
N GLY A 78 -11.58 3.42 -10.15
CA GLY A 78 -12.17 3.69 -8.84
C GLY A 78 -12.99 4.98 -8.82
N TYR A 79 -14.09 4.94 -8.12
CA TYR A 79 -14.94 6.09 -7.80
C TYR A 79 -15.26 6.05 -6.30
N ASN A 80 -15.60 7.19 -5.72
CA ASN A 80 -15.95 7.30 -4.31
C ASN A 80 -14.89 6.66 -3.38
N ILE A 81 -13.63 6.91 -3.69
CA ILE A 81 -12.50 6.41 -2.92
C ILE A 81 -12.61 6.87 -1.47
N ALA A 82 -12.34 5.99 -0.53
CA ALA A 82 -12.32 6.30 0.89
C ALA A 82 -11.33 5.39 1.62
N VAL A 83 -10.95 5.77 2.82
CA VAL A 83 -10.40 4.84 3.79
C VAL A 83 -11.51 4.48 4.76
N SER A 84 -12.03 3.26 4.65
CA SER A 84 -13.02 2.74 5.61
C SER A 84 -12.31 2.12 6.81
N VAL A 85 -12.74 2.49 8.01
CA VAL A 85 -12.14 2.05 9.27
C VAL A 85 -13.05 1.06 9.97
N TYR A 86 -12.49 -0.10 10.31
CA TYR A 86 -13.18 -1.18 11.00
C TYR A 86 -12.55 -1.43 12.36
N ASP A 87 -13.34 -1.92 13.29
CA ASP A 87 -12.87 -2.39 14.58
C ASP A 87 -12.15 -3.75 14.40
N ALA A 88 -10.92 -3.87 14.87
CA ALA A 88 -10.08 -5.04 14.65
C ALA A 88 -10.54 -6.28 15.48
N GLU A 89 -11.32 -6.08 16.54
CA GLU A 89 -11.86 -7.18 17.33
C GLU A 89 -13.09 -7.78 16.66
N THR A 90 -14.00 -6.93 16.17
CA THR A 90 -15.34 -7.32 15.71
C THR A 90 -15.52 -7.29 14.20
N LEU A 91 -14.58 -6.76 13.45
CA LEU A 91 -14.61 -6.47 12.01
C LEU A 91 -15.81 -5.56 11.60
N LYS A 92 -16.38 -4.81 12.53
CA LYS A 92 -17.49 -3.89 12.25
C LYS A 92 -16.99 -2.55 11.79
N TRP A 93 -17.67 -1.98 10.80
CA TRP A 93 -17.43 -0.63 10.33
C TRP A 93 -17.58 0.40 11.46
N LYS A 94 -16.72 1.39 11.48
CA LYS A 94 -16.73 2.50 12.45
C LYS A 94 -16.95 3.85 11.80
N ARG A 95 -16.19 4.16 10.74
CA ARG A 95 -16.21 5.45 10.04
C ARG A 95 -15.46 5.37 8.72
N ASP A 96 -15.65 6.38 7.89
CA ASP A 96 -14.86 6.60 6.68
C ASP A 96 -14.05 7.89 6.80
N LEU A 97 -12.82 7.86 6.23
CA LEU A 97 -12.04 9.05 5.96
C LEU A 97 -12.24 9.41 4.48
N PRO A 98 -12.67 10.66 4.20
CA PRO A 98 -13.08 11.02 2.86
C PRO A 98 -11.90 11.18 1.90
N TRP A 99 -12.14 10.85 0.65
CA TRP A 99 -11.25 11.13 -0.45
C TRP A 99 -11.28 12.61 -0.86
N CYS A 100 -10.13 13.10 -1.36
CA CYS A 100 -9.99 14.41 -1.99
C CYS A 100 -9.79 14.24 -3.50
N PRO A 101 -10.84 14.45 -4.33
CA PRO A 101 -10.71 14.32 -5.80
C PRO A 101 -9.64 15.20 -6.42
N GLU A 102 -9.36 16.37 -5.80
CA GLU A 102 -8.35 17.33 -6.25
C GLU A 102 -6.92 16.81 -6.06
N SER A 103 -6.70 15.76 -5.27
CA SER A 103 -5.40 15.09 -5.15
C SER A 103 -4.92 14.52 -6.50
N GLY A 104 -5.88 14.19 -7.37
CA GLY A 104 -5.65 13.53 -8.64
C GLY A 104 -5.56 12.00 -8.53
N GLN A 105 -5.80 11.44 -7.33
CA GLN A 105 -5.94 9.99 -7.12
C GLN A 105 -7.16 9.46 -7.88
N VAL A 106 -7.02 8.34 -8.56
CA VAL A 106 -8.08 7.77 -9.43
C VAL A 106 -8.53 6.37 -9.00
N GLU A 107 -7.87 5.81 -7.97
CA GLU A 107 -8.13 4.46 -7.46
C GLU A 107 -7.52 4.32 -6.07
N VAL A 108 -7.83 3.23 -5.34
CA VAL A 108 -7.11 2.84 -4.14
C VAL A 108 -6.78 1.34 -4.19
N SER A 109 -5.56 1.04 -4.57
CA SER A 109 -5.02 -0.32 -4.54
C SER A 109 -4.21 -0.55 -3.25
N GLY A 110 -3.10 0.15 -3.06
CA GLY A 110 -2.30 0.05 -1.86
C GLY A 110 -2.73 1.02 -0.75
N LEU A 111 -2.61 0.58 0.50
CA LEU A 111 -2.86 1.41 1.67
C LEU A 111 -1.88 1.10 2.79
N ALA A 112 -1.31 2.12 3.43
CA ALA A 112 -0.46 1.97 4.62
C ALA A 112 -0.67 3.09 5.63
N VAL A 113 -0.53 2.77 6.91
CA VAL A 113 -0.52 3.74 8.02
C VAL A 113 0.92 4.12 8.36
N ASP A 114 1.23 5.40 8.28
CA ASP A 114 2.44 5.98 8.87
C ASP A 114 2.17 6.24 10.36
N ARG A 115 2.60 5.28 11.17
CA ARG A 115 2.33 5.24 12.61
C ARG A 115 3.02 6.39 13.36
N ASP A 116 4.19 6.80 12.87
CA ASP A 116 5.00 7.86 13.50
C ASP A 116 4.40 9.25 13.29
N LYS A 117 3.70 9.44 12.17
CA LYS A 117 3.16 10.74 11.78
C LYS A 117 1.64 10.82 11.85
N ASN A 118 0.97 9.73 12.25
CA ASN A 118 -0.49 9.63 12.30
C ASN A 118 -1.15 9.97 10.95
N MET A 119 -0.60 9.40 9.89
CA MET A 119 -1.05 9.58 8.51
C MET A 119 -1.42 8.25 7.88
N VAL A 120 -2.24 8.29 6.83
CA VAL A 120 -2.52 7.16 5.95
C VAL A 120 -2.10 7.51 4.53
N TRP A 121 -1.48 6.55 3.87
CA TRP A 121 -1.03 6.66 2.49
C TRP A 121 -1.81 5.69 1.61
N MET A 122 -2.11 6.11 0.39
CA MET A 122 -2.77 5.30 -0.62
C MET A 122 -2.03 5.39 -1.95
N SER A 123 -2.12 4.34 -2.78
CA SER A 123 -1.59 4.30 -4.14
C SER A 123 -2.68 3.94 -5.14
N ASP A 124 -2.50 4.37 -6.38
CA ASP A 124 -3.25 3.86 -7.53
C ASP A 124 -2.63 2.53 -8.00
N TRP A 125 -3.41 1.69 -8.66
CA TRP A 125 -2.93 0.43 -9.24
C TRP A 125 -2.13 0.66 -10.53
N VAL A 126 -2.77 1.17 -11.57
CA VAL A 126 -2.16 1.29 -12.92
C VAL A 126 -1.14 2.42 -12.98
N ASP A 127 -1.46 3.59 -12.46
CA ASP A 127 -0.58 4.75 -12.46
C ASP A 127 -0.05 5.05 -11.05
N SER A 128 0.81 4.17 -10.54
CA SER A 128 1.44 4.30 -9.21
C SER A 128 2.52 5.42 -9.17
N ARG A 129 2.42 6.41 -10.06
CA ARG A 129 3.35 7.54 -10.12
C ARG A 129 3.38 8.34 -8.84
N TYR A 130 2.26 8.38 -8.15
CA TYR A 130 2.12 9.10 -6.89
C TYR A 130 1.53 8.18 -5.81
N VAL A 131 1.97 8.40 -4.58
CA VAL A 131 1.28 7.96 -3.38
C VAL A 131 0.72 9.17 -2.66
N TYR A 132 -0.49 9.05 -2.12
CA TYR A 132 -1.30 10.14 -1.60
C TYR A 132 -1.43 10.02 -0.09
N CYS A 133 -1.18 11.13 0.63
CA CYS A 133 -1.13 11.18 2.08
C CYS A 133 -2.31 11.94 2.66
N TYR A 134 -2.96 11.35 3.65
CA TYR A 134 -4.11 11.92 4.36
C TYR A 134 -3.88 11.84 5.87
N SER A 135 -4.46 12.78 6.61
CA SER A 135 -4.44 12.74 8.07
C SER A 135 -5.38 11.66 8.58
N LEU A 136 -4.91 10.78 9.47
CA LEU A 136 -5.78 9.80 10.17
C LEU A 136 -6.81 10.46 11.08
N GLU A 137 -6.46 11.61 11.67
CA GLU A 137 -7.33 12.31 12.61
C GLU A 137 -8.49 13.01 11.89
N THR A 138 -8.18 13.73 10.81
CA THR A 138 -9.15 14.62 10.15
C THR A 138 -9.67 14.10 8.82
N GLY A 139 -9.04 13.08 8.24
CA GLY A 139 -9.32 12.60 6.88
C GLY A 139 -8.89 13.57 5.77
N LYS A 140 -8.30 14.72 6.11
CA LYS A 140 -7.92 15.73 5.12
C LYS A 140 -6.70 15.29 4.32
N TYR A 141 -6.76 15.50 3.01
CA TYR A 141 -5.62 15.36 2.13
C TYR A 141 -4.48 16.29 2.55
N TYR A 142 -3.27 15.75 2.60
CA TYR A 142 -2.10 16.47 3.09
C TYR A 142 -1.07 16.73 2.00
N THR A 143 -0.63 15.70 1.29
CA THR A 143 0.39 15.78 0.25
C THR A 143 0.39 14.54 -0.63
N LYS A 144 1.19 14.55 -1.68
CA LYS A 144 1.56 13.35 -2.44
C LYS A 144 3.05 13.31 -2.72
N MET A 145 3.59 12.10 -2.78
CA MET A 145 4.98 11.84 -3.14
C MET A 145 5.04 11.21 -4.52
N GLN A 146 5.93 11.71 -5.36
CA GLN A 146 6.18 11.11 -6.67
C GLN A 146 7.14 9.93 -6.53
N CYS A 147 6.74 8.76 -7.03
CA CYS A 147 7.57 7.57 -7.14
C CYS A 147 8.46 7.61 -8.39
N ARG A 148 9.78 7.41 -8.23
CA ARG A 148 10.77 7.49 -9.31
C ARG A 148 11.85 6.41 -9.18
N PRO A 149 11.94 5.42 -10.09
CA PRO A 149 10.95 5.13 -11.14
C PRO A 149 9.58 4.77 -10.57
N THR A 150 8.56 4.80 -11.41
CA THR A 150 7.21 4.41 -11.03
C THR A 150 7.10 2.89 -11.02
N PRO A 151 6.68 2.25 -9.91
CA PRO A 151 6.31 0.84 -9.91
C PRO A 151 5.15 0.59 -10.88
N TYR A 152 5.14 -0.54 -11.55
CA TYR A 152 4.01 -0.94 -12.39
C TYR A 152 3.01 -1.71 -11.54
N TRP A 153 1.71 -1.44 -11.72
CA TRP A 153 0.62 -2.18 -11.07
C TRP A 153 0.86 -2.45 -9.58
N CYS A 154 0.96 -1.34 -8.83
CA CYS A 154 1.16 -1.39 -7.40
C CYS A 154 -0.10 -1.94 -6.72
N GLN A 155 0.01 -3.10 -6.09
CA GLN A 155 -1.10 -3.78 -5.42
C GLN A 155 -1.17 -3.45 -3.93
N GLY A 156 -0.05 -3.27 -3.28
CA GLY A 156 0.00 -2.98 -1.86
C GLY A 156 1.16 -2.06 -1.48
N ILE A 157 1.01 -1.37 -0.37
CA ILE A 157 2.07 -0.58 0.24
C ILE A 157 2.14 -0.83 1.74
N PHE A 158 3.33 -0.71 2.33
CA PHE A 158 3.53 -0.78 3.77
C PHE A 158 4.60 0.21 4.23
N ILE A 159 4.47 0.73 5.45
CA ILE A 159 5.43 1.70 6.00
C ILE A 159 6.06 1.15 7.27
N ALA A 160 7.40 1.11 7.28
CA ALA A 160 8.23 0.80 8.43
C ALA A 160 9.52 1.63 8.40
N ASP A 161 9.96 2.13 9.55
CA ASP A 161 11.25 2.81 9.75
C ASP A 161 11.55 3.91 8.71
N GLY A 162 10.55 4.72 8.38
CA GLY A 162 10.68 5.81 7.41
C GLY A 162 10.86 5.33 5.96
N LYS A 163 10.56 4.06 5.69
CA LYS A 163 10.55 3.46 4.35
C LYS A 163 9.13 3.06 3.98
N MET A 164 8.82 3.18 2.71
CA MET A 164 7.61 2.63 2.10
C MET A 164 8.01 1.47 1.21
N LEU A 165 7.43 0.30 1.47
CA LEU A 165 7.50 -0.87 0.62
C LEU A 165 6.32 -0.85 -0.35
N PHE A 166 6.53 -1.37 -1.56
CA PHE A 166 5.52 -1.49 -2.61
C PHE A 166 5.54 -2.90 -3.15
N THR A 167 4.39 -3.54 -3.28
CA THR A 167 4.24 -4.71 -4.13
C THR A 167 3.86 -4.28 -5.54
N SER A 168 4.47 -4.89 -6.54
CA SER A 168 4.24 -4.61 -7.95
C SER A 168 3.98 -5.91 -8.68
N ASP A 169 2.79 -6.01 -9.29
CA ASP A 169 2.39 -7.17 -10.09
C ASP A 169 2.87 -6.99 -11.53
N ASP A 170 3.99 -7.59 -11.84
CA ASP A 170 4.55 -7.60 -13.18
C ASP A 170 4.47 -9.00 -13.84
N GLY A 171 4.14 -10.03 -13.06
CA GLY A 171 4.38 -11.43 -13.44
C GLY A 171 3.40 -12.03 -14.43
N GLU A 172 2.12 -11.78 -14.29
CA GLU A 172 1.06 -12.33 -15.19
C GLU A 172 0.75 -11.42 -16.37
N SER A 173 1.38 -10.27 -16.42
CA SER A 173 1.17 -9.31 -17.51
C SER A 173 1.81 -9.74 -18.82
N LEU A 174 1.52 -8.99 -19.89
CA LEU A 174 2.12 -9.17 -21.21
C LEU A 174 3.66 -9.13 -21.19
N TYR A 175 4.26 -8.55 -20.17
CA TYR A 175 5.71 -8.36 -20.06
C TYR A 175 6.44 -9.55 -19.45
N GLN A 176 5.76 -10.44 -18.75
CA GLN A 176 6.34 -11.61 -18.09
C GLN A 176 7.51 -11.28 -17.15
N ILE A 177 7.44 -10.15 -16.50
CA ILE A 177 8.39 -9.71 -15.48
C ILE A 177 7.97 -10.36 -14.15
N PRO A 178 8.91 -10.86 -13.32
CA PRO A 178 8.58 -11.35 -11.99
C PRO A 178 7.95 -10.27 -11.13
N ASP A 179 7.02 -10.66 -10.26
CA ASP A 179 6.50 -9.76 -9.22
C ASP A 179 7.65 -9.23 -8.37
N ASN A 180 7.57 -7.98 -7.99
CA ASN A 180 8.64 -7.33 -7.26
C ASN A 180 8.12 -6.63 -6.00
N ILE A 181 9.00 -6.53 -5.01
CA ILE A 181 8.85 -5.60 -3.90
C ILE A 181 9.88 -4.49 -4.10
N TYR A 182 9.40 -3.26 -4.13
CA TYR A 182 10.24 -2.07 -4.18
C TYR A 182 10.24 -1.35 -2.83
N ILE A 183 11.19 -0.45 -2.63
CA ILE A 183 11.33 0.35 -1.42
C ILE A 183 11.66 1.79 -1.78
N ALA A 184 11.09 2.75 -1.05
CA ALA A 184 11.40 4.17 -1.15
C ALA A 184 11.57 4.81 0.22
N ASP A 185 12.47 5.77 0.33
CA ASP A 185 12.62 6.62 1.50
C ASP A 185 11.51 7.66 1.56
N ILE A 186 10.81 7.77 2.68
CA ILE A 186 9.75 8.75 2.93
C ILE A 186 10.10 9.75 4.03
N THR A 187 11.31 9.69 4.60
CA THR A 187 11.73 10.57 5.71
C THR A 187 11.81 12.03 5.31
N GLU A 188 12.18 12.31 4.06
CA GLU A 188 12.33 13.66 3.51
C GLU A 188 11.11 14.12 2.68
N VAL A 189 9.96 13.45 2.82
CA VAL A 189 8.74 13.94 2.15
C VAL A 189 8.42 15.32 2.69
N PRO A 190 8.39 16.35 1.84
CA PRO A 190 8.02 17.67 2.29
C PRO A 190 6.53 17.66 2.63
N TYR A 191 6.21 17.59 3.90
CA TYR A 191 4.87 17.83 4.41
C TYR A 191 4.55 19.32 4.28
N THR A 192 4.43 19.78 3.06
CA THR A 192 3.87 21.11 2.80
C THR A 192 2.37 20.96 2.94
N GLY A 193 1.91 21.01 4.20
CA GLY A 193 0.49 21.11 4.47
C GLY A 193 -0.11 22.18 3.54
N LEU A 194 -1.22 21.86 2.89
CA LEU A 194 -1.99 22.89 2.21
C LEU A 194 -2.24 23.97 3.25
N LYS A 195 -1.66 25.14 3.07
CA LYS A 195 -2.06 26.31 3.83
C LYS A 195 -3.55 26.45 3.62
N GLU A 196 -4.29 26.61 4.70
CA GLU A 196 -5.73 26.82 4.65
C GLU A 196 -6.07 27.83 3.56
N GLY A 197 -6.87 27.44 2.55
CA GLY A 197 -7.22 28.27 1.41
C GLY A 197 -6.32 28.18 0.17
N VAL A 198 -5.30 27.30 0.14
CA VAL A 198 -4.53 27.05 -1.08
C VAL A 198 -5.10 25.82 -1.78
N GLU A 199 -5.74 26.03 -2.92
CA GLU A 199 -6.16 24.96 -3.83
C GLU A 199 -4.98 24.04 -4.17
N PRO A 200 -5.12 22.71 -4.09
CA PRO A 200 -4.09 21.80 -4.56
C PRO A 200 -3.82 22.08 -6.03
N VAL A 201 -2.57 22.41 -6.35
CA VAL A 201 -2.19 22.63 -7.75
C VAL A 201 -2.37 21.31 -8.47
N ARG A 202 -3.35 21.22 -9.36
CA ARG A 202 -3.48 20.11 -10.29
C ARG A 202 -2.21 20.03 -11.13
N ASP A 203 -1.28 19.18 -10.76
CA ASP A 203 -0.26 18.70 -11.68
C ASP A 203 -0.91 17.73 -12.64
N THR A 204 -1.65 18.26 -13.61
CA THR A 204 -2.02 17.44 -14.74
C THR A 204 -0.72 17.09 -15.48
N PRO A 205 -0.45 15.82 -15.77
CA PRO A 205 0.79 15.37 -16.41
C PRO A 205 1.04 16.04 -17.77
N PHE A 206 0.09 16.82 -18.28
CA PHE A 206 0.12 17.49 -19.57
C PHE A 206 0.00 19.02 -19.50
N SER A 207 -0.03 19.65 -18.34
CA SER A 207 -0.02 21.09 -18.27
C SER A 207 1.41 21.64 -18.45
N VAL A 208 1.85 21.70 -19.69
CA VAL A 208 3.06 22.41 -20.07
C VAL A 208 2.73 23.90 -20.00
N LYS A 209 3.30 24.65 -19.05
CA LYS A 209 3.28 26.11 -19.10
C LYS A 209 4.31 26.58 -20.14
N LEU A 210 3.83 27.27 -21.12
CA LEU A 210 4.67 27.99 -22.06
C LEU A 210 4.87 29.45 -21.58
N ASP A 211 6.06 29.99 -21.73
CA ASP A 211 6.29 31.42 -21.57
C ASP A 211 5.71 32.19 -22.77
N LYS A 212 5.81 33.52 -22.72
CA LYS A 212 5.31 34.40 -23.80
C LYS A 212 5.99 34.17 -25.15
N SER A 213 7.10 33.41 -25.18
CA SER A 213 7.82 33.06 -26.41
C SER A 213 7.46 31.66 -26.93
N GLY A 214 6.55 30.91 -26.23
CA GLY A 214 6.20 29.56 -26.57
C GLY A 214 7.21 28.53 -26.06
N LYS A 215 8.17 28.90 -25.22
CA LYS A 215 9.13 28.01 -24.62
C LYS A 215 8.57 27.32 -23.37
N VAL A 216 8.82 26.04 -23.24
CA VAL A 216 8.44 25.27 -22.06
C VAL A 216 9.10 25.84 -20.80
N VAL A 217 8.30 26.38 -19.89
CA VAL A 217 8.75 26.77 -18.56
C VAL A 217 8.69 25.50 -17.69
N THR A 218 9.83 24.86 -17.48
CA THR A 218 9.93 23.80 -16.48
C THR A 218 9.59 24.39 -15.12
N ARG A 219 8.46 23.99 -14.53
CA ARG A 219 8.26 24.19 -13.10
C ARG A 219 9.43 23.55 -12.38
N LYS A 220 10.10 24.30 -11.52
CA LYS A 220 10.91 23.68 -10.48
C LYS A 220 9.93 22.82 -9.69
N GLY A 221 10.03 21.50 -9.84
CA GLY A 221 9.21 20.57 -9.07
C GLY A 221 9.38 20.89 -7.60
N SER A 222 8.36 20.67 -6.83
CA SER A 222 8.37 20.84 -5.37
C SER A 222 9.39 19.96 -4.65
N ILE A 223 10.02 19.04 -5.35
CA ILE A 223 11.10 18.18 -4.85
C ILE A 223 12.39 18.72 -5.45
N ALA A 224 13.28 19.22 -4.61
CA ALA A 224 14.61 19.66 -5.02
C ALA A 224 15.34 18.50 -5.74
N ALA A 225 16.03 18.83 -6.83
CA ALA A 225 16.88 17.86 -7.51
C ALA A 225 17.86 17.25 -6.50
N GLY A 226 17.82 15.95 -6.29
CA GLY A 226 18.60 15.23 -5.28
C GLY A 226 17.85 14.81 -4.02
N ALA A 227 16.58 15.20 -3.84
CA ALA A 227 15.76 14.69 -2.73
C ALA A 227 15.65 13.15 -2.81
N LYS A 228 15.84 12.48 -1.67
CA LYS A 228 15.75 11.01 -1.57
C LYS A 228 14.30 10.52 -1.60
N ALA A 229 13.36 11.35 -1.13
CA ALA A 229 11.95 11.01 -1.06
C ALA A 229 11.41 10.58 -2.43
N GLY A 230 10.74 9.42 -2.46
CA GLY A 230 10.16 8.84 -3.66
C GLY A 230 11.16 8.23 -4.66
N LYS A 231 12.46 8.15 -4.32
CA LYS A 231 13.39 7.33 -5.08
C LYS A 231 13.10 5.86 -4.80
N VAL A 232 12.58 5.16 -5.81
CA VAL A 232 12.19 3.76 -5.71
C VAL A 232 13.37 2.87 -6.12
N GLU A 233 13.67 1.88 -5.31
CA GLU A 233 14.72 0.89 -5.53
C GLU A 233 14.13 -0.51 -5.39
N LEU A 234 14.69 -1.49 -6.13
CA LEU A 234 14.29 -2.88 -5.98
C LEU A 234 14.71 -3.36 -4.58
N PHE A 235 13.75 -3.88 -3.82
CA PHE A 235 13.99 -4.50 -2.54
C PHE A 235 14.13 -6.01 -2.68
N ARG A 236 13.20 -6.66 -3.39
CA ARG A 236 13.19 -8.10 -3.61
C ARG A 236 12.45 -8.46 -4.89
N GLU A 237 13.05 -9.31 -5.71
CA GLU A 237 12.35 -10.03 -6.77
C GLU A 237 11.66 -11.27 -6.17
N MET A 238 10.39 -11.46 -6.49
CA MET A 238 9.57 -12.57 -6.01
C MET A 238 9.54 -13.72 -7.02
N SER A 239 10.70 -14.09 -7.54
CA SER A 239 10.85 -15.17 -8.51
C SER A 239 10.38 -16.55 -8.00
N ASP A 240 10.21 -16.68 -6.69
CA ASP A 240 9.62 -17.86 -6.05
C ASP A 240 8.13 -18.04 -6.42
N PHE A 241 7.46 -16.96 -6.82
CA PHE A 241 6.07 -16.97 -7.29
C PHE A 241 6.02 -17.16 -8.80
N ARG A 242 6.42 -18.27 -9.30
CA ARG A 242 6.34 -18.55 -10.72
C ARG A 242 4.90 -18.47 -11.21
N ARG A 243 4.47 -17.30 -11.76
CA ARG A 243 3.31 -17.10 -12.63
C ARG A 243 1.99 -17.73 -12.17
N ALA A 244 1.81 -17.95 -10.88
CA ALA A 244 0.63 -18.63 -10.37
C ALA A 244 -0.31 -17.71 -9.62
N GLY A 245 -0.22 -16.40 -9.80
CA GLY A 245 -1.06 -15.38 -9.20
C GLY A 245 -0.30 -14.08 -8.98
N GLU A 246 -1.05 -13.03 -8.85
CA GLU A 246 -0.54 -11.68 -8.61
C GLU A 246 -0.09 -11.53 -7.16
N ILE A 247 0.96 -10.77 -6.93
CA ILE A 247 1.32 -10.27 -5.62
C ILE A 247 0.29 -9.19 -5.24
N GLU A 248 -0.15 -9.20 -4.00
CA GLU A 248 -1.15 -8.28 -3.47
C GLU A 248 -0.58 -7.47 -2.30
N GLY A 249 -1.35 -7.25 -1.25
CA GLY A 249 -0.89 -6.54 -0.07
C GLY A 249 0.33 -7.17 0.61
N LEU A 250 1.05 -6.36 1.38
CA LEU A 250 2.16 -6.82 2.22
C LEU A 250 2.10 -6.16 3.59
N SER A 251 2.70 -6.82 4.59
CA SER A 251 2.85 -6.29 5.94
C SER A 251 4.11 -6.85 6.60
N ILE A 252 4.52 -6.27 7.71
CA ILE A 252 5.59 -6.81 8.56
C ILE A 252 4.98 -7.20 9.89
N ASP A 253 5.25 -8.44 10.33
CA ASP A 253 4.82 -8.92 11.64
C ASP A 253 5.58 -8.17 12.74
N PRO A 254 4.89 -7.43 13.62
CA PRO A 254 5.56 -6.59 14.62
C PRO A 254 6.25 -7.36 15.74
N VAL A 255 6.10 -8.70 15.79
CA VAL A 255 6.69 -9.54 16.84
C VAL A 255 8.06 -10.09 16.44
N ASN A 256 8.23 -10.41 15.17
CA ASN A 256 9.40 -11.17 14.70
C ASN A 256 10.01 -10.63 13.40
N ASP A 257 9.51 -9.47 12.92
CA ASP A 257 9.92 -8.82 11.67
C ASP A 257 9.78 -9.70 10.42
N ASP A 258 8.92 -10.72 10.47
CA ASP A 258 8.61 -11.51 9.29
C ASP A 258 7.87 -10.66 8.26
N LEU A 259 8.32 -10.71 7.02
CA LEU A 259 7.60 -10.11 5.89
C LEU A 259 6.46 -11.05 5.47
N VAL A 260 5.25 -10.55 5.51
CA VAL A 260 4.04 -11.30 5.13
C VAL A 260 3.51 -10.71 3.83
N VAL A 261 3.39 -11.54 2.82
CA VAL A 261 2.94 -11.16 1.48
C VAL A 261 1.71 -11.97 1.11
N LEU A 262 0.67 -11.31 0.63
CA LEU A 262 -0.52 -11.97 0.10
C LEU A 262 -0.37 -12.21 -1.39
N ASN A 263 -0.79 -13.39 -1.84
CA ASN A 263 -0.97 -13.72 -3.25
C ASN A 263 -2.45 -13.87 -3.56
N ASN A 264 -2.92 -13.41 -4.70
CA ASN A 264 -4.34 -13.43 -5.07
C ASN A 264 -4.93 -14.84 -5.25
N ARG A 265 -4.14 -15.89 -5.17
CA ARG A 265 -4.61 -17.29 -5.07
C ARG A 265 -5.07 -17.66 -3.65
N GLY A 266 -5.16 -16.69 -2.76
CA GLY A 266 -5.58 -16.92 -1.38
C GLY A 266 -4.50 -17.60 -0.55
N THR A 267 -3.30 -17.04 -0.60
CA THR A 267 -2.15 -17.59 0.13
C THR A 267 -1.33 -16.47 0.76
N LEU A 268 -1.11 -16.56 2.07
CA LEU A 268 -0.10 -15.76 2.75
C LEU A 268 1.25 -16.46 2.68
N ILE A 269 2.26 -15.72 2.33
CA ILE A 269 3.63 -16.15 2.26
C ILE A 269 4.43 -15.40 3.31
N VAL A 270 4.90 -16.12 4.31
CA VAL A 270 5.66 -15.59 5.43
C VAL A 270 7.14 -15.83 5.18
N LEU A 271 7.89 -14.74 5.12
CA LEU A 271 9.31 -14.73 4.87
C LEU A 271 10.02 -14.24 6.14
N GLY A 272 10.77 -15.13 6.80
CA GLY A 272 11.58 -14.78 7.97
C GLY A 272 12.94 -14.20 7.59
N MET A 273 13.49 -13.35 8.44
CA MET A 273 14.91 -13.01 8.39
C MET A 273 15.70 -14.24 8.83
N SER A 274 16.18 -15.01 7.89
CA SER A 274 17.07 -16.13 8.16
C SER A 274 18.46 -15.58 8.49
N GLN A 275 18.88 -15.75 9.71
CA GLN A 275 20.30 -15.88 9.99
C GLN A 275 20.70 -17.15 9.25
N GLY A 276 21.56 -17.11 8.25
CA GLY A 276 21.89 -18.26 7.39
C GLY A 276 22.20 -19.54 8.17
N PRO A 277 22.32 -20.70 7.52
CA PRO A 277 22.51 -21.99 8.17
C PRO A 277 23.74 -22.08 9.09
N PHE A 278 24.61 -21.08 9.04
CA PHE A 278 25.83 -21.01 9.85
C PHE A 278 25.74 -20.03 11.04
N ALA A 279 24.59 -19.37 11.27
CA ALA A 279 24.46 -18.42 12.38
C ALA A 279 24.53 -19.11 13.74
N GLU A 280 24.06 -20.36 13.85
CA GLU A 280 24.17 -21.18 15.04
C GLU A 280 25.61 -21.61 15.34
N GLU A 281 26.52 -21.54 14.37
CA GLU A 281 27.94 -21.87 14.51
C GLU A 281 28.82 -20.63 14.74
N GLY A 282 28.23 -19.46 15.00
CA GLY A 282 28.98 -18.22 15.23
C GLY A 282 29.62 -17.61 13.98
N TYR A 283 29.17 -18.01 12.81
CA TYR A 283 29.60 -17.39 11.56
C TYR A 283 28.92 -16.04 11.38
N THR A 284 29.66 -14.97 11.58
CA THR A 284 29.19 -13.58 11.49
C THR A 284 29.21 -13.03 10.06
N GLY A 285 29.26 -13.89 9.04
CA GLY A 285 29.04 -13.57 7.62
C GLY A 285 29.34 -12.15 7.15
N GLU A 286 30.53 -11.63 7.42
CA GLU A 286 31.06 -10.53 6.63
C GLU A 286 31.56 -11.11 5.29
N ILE A 287 30.84 -10.82 4.21
CA ILE A 287 31.33 -10.98 2.85
C ILE A 287 31.85 -9.64 2.37
#